data_fb809262f64febfff4f8ac4b7099c9b3
#
_entry.id   fb809262f64febfff4f8ac4b7099c9b3
#
_cell.length_a   1.000
_cell.length_b   1.000
_cell.length_c   1.000
_cell.angle_alpha   90.00
_cell.angle_beta   90.00
_cell.angle_gamma   90.00
#
_symmetry.space_group_name_H-M   'P 1'
#
loop_
_entity.id
_entity.type
_entity.pdbx_description
1 polymer ?
#
loop_
_entity_poly.entity_id
_entity_poly.type
_entity_poly.pdbx_seq_one_letter_code
_entity_poly.pdbx_strand_id
1 'polypeptide(L)'
;MDNRIWKIVKDWVIPIGIAVIFALLIRKFLIFKVYIPSGSMIPTIEVEDQLLVTKVYNKDKLQRGDIIVFKSREFNDTFIKRLIGLPGDEIKISNGDVFVNGEKIEEDYVKNNDFDYKKSFKVPEGKFFFLGDNRSNSNDARYWKNPYISGDDIEGKAQLRVYPFSCFGWVE
;
A
#
# COMPACT_ATOMS: atom_id res chain seq x y z
N MET A 1 41.57 34.09 -2.32
CA MET A 1 40.13 33.82 -2.39
C MET A 1 39.49 34.56 -1.21
N ASP A 2 38.54 35.45 -1.48
CA ASP A 2 38.04 36.42 -0.49
C ASP A 2 37.41 35.66 0.71
N ASN A 3 37.88 35.90 1.93
CA ASN A 3 37.42 35.25 3.15
C ASN A 3 35.88 35.33 3.30
N ARG A 4 35.26 36.34 2.69
CA ARG A 4 33.82 36.55 2.70
C ARG A 4 33.07 35.52 1.82
N ILE A 5 33.61 35.25 0.64
CA ILE A 5 33.05 34.25 -0.30
C ILE A 5 33.17 32.86 0.32
N TRP A 6 34.31 32.49 0.87
CA TRP A 6 34.53 31.23 1.55
C TRP A 6 33.58 31.00 2.73
N LYS A 7 33.31 32.03 3.52
CA LYS A 7 32.34 31.97 4.59
C LYS A 7 30.92 31.67 4.08
N ILE A 8 30.48 32.36 3.02
CA ILE A 8 29.16 32.10 2.40
C ILE A 8 29.07 30.65 1.91
N VAL A 9 30.09 30.14 1.24
CA VAL A 9 30.12 28.77 0.72
C VAL A 9 30.03 27.77 1.87
N LYS A 10 30.80 27.94 2.93
CA LYS A 10 30.79 27.03 4.08
C LYS A 10 29.49 27.08 4.88
N ASP A 11 28.96 28.27 5.08
CA ASP A 11 27.81 28.47 5.98
C ASP A 11 26.46 28.18 5.28
N TRP A 12 26.40 28.30 3.96
CA TRP A 12 25.14 28.14 3.20
C TRP A 12 25.19 27.11 2.09
N VAL A 13 26.19 27.17 1.20
CA VAL A 13 26.19 26.30 0.01
C VAL A 13 26.41 24.84 0.38
N ILE A 14 27.36 24.54 1.25
CA ILE A 14 27.67 23.17 1.67
C ILE A 14 26.48 22.55 2.43
N PRO A 15 25.87 23.17 3.45
CA PRO A 15 24.72 22.60 4.15
C PRO A 15 23.51 22.40 3.24
N ILE A 16 23.23 23.35 2.34
CA ILE A 16 22.13 23.21 1.37
C ILE A 16 22.42 22.04 0.42
N GLY A 17 23.65 21.92 -0.10
CA GLY A 17 24.04 20.80 -0.94
C GLY A 17 23.86 19.45 -0.27
N ILE A 18 24.28 19.34 1.00
CA ILE A 18 24.10 18.12 1.80
C ILE A 18 22.60 17.83 1.98
N ALA A 19 21.80 18.84 2.35
CA ALA A 19 20.36 18.67 2.53
C ALA A 19 19.66 18.18 1.25
N VAL A 20 20.02 18.71 0.09
CA VAL A 20 19.50 18.27 -1.22
C VAL A 20 19.87 16.82 -1.49
N ILE A 21 21.14 16.44 -1.25
CA ILE A 21 21.59 15.05 -1.42
C ILE A 21 20.77 14.10 -0.54
N PHE A 22 20.60 14.43 0.75
CA PHE A 22 19.79 13.64 1.67
C PHE A 22 18.33 13.54 1.21
N ALA A 23 17.72 14.63 0.77
CA ALA A 23 16.36 14.61 0.25
C ALA A 23 16.20 13.69 -0.97
N LEU A 24 17.17 13.71 -1.89
CA LEU A 24 17.19 12.83 -3.06
C LEU A 24 17.38 11.36 -2.67
N LEU A 25 18.23 11.07 -1.68
CA LEU A 25 18.41 9.71 -1.17
C LEU A 25 17.13 9.18 -0.49
N ILE A 26 16.49 9.98 0.35
CA ILE A 26 15.21 9.64 0.97
C ILE A 26 14.17 9.33 -0.11
N ARG A 27 14.00 10.22 -1.07
CA ARG A 27 13.06 10.01 -2.19
C ARG A 27 13.38 8.77 -3.00
N LYS A 28 14.65 8.48 -3.28
CA LYS A 28 15.05 7.32 -4.07
C LYS A 28 14.85 6.01 -3.33
N PHE A 29 15.18 5.96 -2.03
CA PHE A 29 15.28 4.70 -1.29
C PHE A 29 14.16 4.46 -0.29
N LEU A 30 13.51 5.49 0.26
CA LEU A 30 12.58 5.30 1.37
C LEU A 30 11.12 5.53 1.01
N ILE A 31 10.81 6.56 0.22
CA ILE A 31 9.44 6.98 -0.02
C ILE A 31 9.16 7.29 -1.49
N PHE A 32 7.90 7.11 -1.87
CA PHE A 32 7.37 7.58 -3.15
C PHE A 32 5.91 8.00 -3.00
N LYS A 33 5.39 8.73 -3.97
CA LYS A 33 4.01 9.20 -3.98
C LYS A 33 3.22 8.44 -5.04
N VAL A 34 1.98 8.06 -4.70
CA VAL A 34 1.02 7.47 -5.62
C VAL A 34 -0.23 8.34 -5.74
N TYR A 35 -0.84 8.31 -6.91
CA TYR A 35 -2.15 8.89 -7.21
C TYR A 35 -3.17 7.75 -7.33
N ILE A 36 -4.39 7.97 -6.82
CA ILE A 36 -5.44 6.95 -6.78
C ILE A 36 -6.46 7.19 -7.89
N PRO A 37 -6.47 6.36 -8.95
CA PRO A 37 -7.37 6.55 -10.07
C PRO A 37 -8.73 5.84 -9.91
N SER A 38 -8.90 4.96 -8.92
CA SER A 38 -10.09 4.10 -8.79
C SER A 38 -10.65 4.04 -7.38
N GLY A 39 -11.96 3.76 -7.27
CA GLY A 39 -12.67 3.68 -6.00
C GLY A 39 -12.64 2.32 -5.31
N SER A 40 -11.69 1.43 -5.63
CA SER A 40 -11.65 0.08 -5.06
C SER A 40 -11.31 0.01 -3.57
N MET A 41 -10.83 1.11 -2.99
CA MET A 41 -10.48 1.23 -1.58
C MET A 41 -11.39 2.20 -0.80
N ILE A 42 -12.50 2.65 -1.41
CA ILE A 42 -13.52 3.47 -0.74
C ILE A 42 -14.16 2.66 0.40
N PRO A 43 -14.36 3.28 1.57
CA PRO A 43 -14.21 4.68 1.92
C PRO A 43 -12.81 5.06 2.46
N THR A 44 -11.93 4.08 2.67
CA THR A 44 -10.62 4.35 3.29
C THR A 44 -9.77 5.28 2.43
N ILE A 45 -9.77 5.06 1.11
CA ILE A 45 -9.05 5.88 0.14
C ILE A 45 -10.02 6.25 -0.97
N GLU A 46 -10.13 7.55 -1.24
CA GLU A 46 -10.99 8.10 -2.29
C GLU A 46 -10.26 8.25 -3.62
N VAL A 47 -11.04 8.37 -4.69
CA VAL A 47 -10.49 8.71 -6.01
C VAL A 47 -9.85 10.10 -5.95
N GLU A 48 -8.73 10.26 -6.66
CA GLU A 48 -7.88 11.46 -6.70
C GLU A 48 -7.05 11.71 -5.44
N ASP A 49 -7.14 10.86 -4.42
CA ASP A 49 -6.21 10.91 -3.29
C ASP A 49 -4.75 10.78 -3.76
N GLN A 50 -3.86 11.50 -3.08
CA GLN A 50 -2.43 11.33 -3.23
C GLN A 50 -1.83 10.84 -1.92
N LEU A 51 -1.16 9.70 -1.98
CA LEU A 51 -0.62 9.05 -0.80
C LEU A 51 0.90 9.03 -0.83
N LEU A 52 1.49 9.21 0.34
CA LEU A 52 2.89 8.94 0.59
C LEU A 52 3.04 7.48 0.99
N VAL A 53 3.90 6.77 0.29
CA VAL A 53 4.15 5.34 0.43
C VAL A 53 5.59 5.12 0.86
N THR A 54 5.80 4.31 1.89
CA THR A 54 7.14 3.86 2.31
C THR A 54 7.50 2.56 1.58
N LYS A 55 8.72 2.47 1.05
CA LYS A 55 9.21 1.24 0.40
C LYS A 55 9.34 0.11 1.42
N VAL A 56 8.87 -1.07 1.04
CA VAL A 56 8.96 -2.27 1.88
C VAL A 56 10.10 -3.16 1.39
N TYR A 57 11.18 -3.22 2.15
CA TYR A 57 12.34 -4.09 1.90
C TYR A 57 12.23 -5.44 2.60
N ASN A 58 11.76 -5.44 3.85
CA ASN A 58 11.53 -6.67 4.61
C ASN A 58 10.03 -7.00 4.63
N LYS A 59 9.66 -8.08 3.95
CA LYS A 59 8.27 -8.54 3.78
C LYS A 59 7.72 -9.22 5.04
N ASP A 60 8.59 -9.74 5.91
CA ASP A 60 8.19 -10.39 7.17
C ASP A 60 7.59 -9.39 8.17
N LYS A 61 7.82 -8.09 7.96
CA LYS A 61 7.23 -7.02 8.79
C LYS A 61 5.84 -6.59 8.37
N LEU A 62 5.34 -7.10 7.24
CA LEU A 62 4.00 -6.81 6.78
C LEU A 62 2.97 -7.46 7.71
N GLN A 63 1.94 -6.71 8.02
CA GLN A 63 0.86 -7.14 8.90
C GLN A 63 -0.47 -7.16 8.14
N ARG A 64 -1.36 -8.04 8.55
CA ARG A 64 -2.75 -8.03 8.09
C ARG A 64 -3.37 -6.68 8.41
N GLY A 65 -4.11 -6.12 7.45
CA GLY A 65 -4.66 -4.77 7.53
C GLY A 65 -3.80 -3.70 6.83
N ASP A 66 -2.50 -3.95 6.57
CA ASP A 66 -1.65 -3.00 5.87
C ASP A 66 -2.19 -2.69 4.47
N ILE A 67 -2.16 -1.41 4.10
CA ILE A 67 -2.53 -0.97 2.74
C ILE A 67 -1.27 -0.93 1.89
N ILE A 68 -1.22 -1.79 0.88
CA ILE A 68 0.00 -2.11 0.13
C ILE A 68 -0.14 -1.72 -1.32
N VAL A 69 0.92 -1.09 -1.84
CA VAL A 69 1.14 -0.85 -3.27
C VAL A 69 1.99 -1.97 -3.83
N PHE A 70 1.51 -2.62 -4.88
CA PHE A 70 2.21 -3.74 -5.51
C PHE A 70 1.96 -3.78 -7.03
N LYS A 71 2.87 -4.42 -7.75
CA LYS A 71 2.74 -4.66 -9.19
C LYS A 71 2.02 -5.98 -9.45
N SER A 72 0.93 -5.93 -10.19
CA SER A 72 0.27 -7.14 -10.70
C SER A 72 0.92 -7.56 -12.01
N ARG A 73 1.49 -8.77 -12.04
CA ARG A 73 2.05 -9.34 -13.29
C ARG A 73 0.96 -9.73 -14.28
N GLU A 74 -0.22 -10.13 -13.78
CA GLU A 74 -1.35 -10.53 -14.61
C GLU A 74 -1.89 -9.35 -15.44
N PHE A 75 -1.98 -8.17 -14.83
CA PHE A 75 -2.52 -6.97 -15.49
C PHE A 75 -1.42 -6.02 -15.99
N ASN A 76 -0.15 -6.29 -15.66
CA ASN A 76 1.00 -5.41 -15.91
C ASN A 76 0.76 -3.97 -15.43
N ASP A 77 0.12 -3.83 -14.27
CA ASP A 77 -0.29 -2.56 -13.69
C ASP A 77 0.00 -2.55 -12.19
N THR A 78 -0.01 -1.35 -11.58
CA THR A 78 0.22 -1.15 -10.14
C THR A 78 -1.11 -1.01 -9.43
N PHE A 79 -1.32 -1.81 -8.40
CA PHE A 79 -2.52 -1.81 -7.57
C PHE A 79 -2.22 -1.31 -6.16
N ILE A 80 -3.26 -0.80 -5.50
CA ILE A 80 -3.29 -0.55 -4.07
C ILE A 80 -4.46 -1.32 -3.47
N LYS A 81 -4.19 -2.17 -2.48
CA LYS A 81 -5.20 -3.01 -1.80
C LYS A 81 -4.78 -3.25 -0.35
N ARG A 82 -5.74 -3.74 0.44
CA ARG A 82 -5.48 -4.17 1.81
C ARG A 82 -4.97 -5.59 1.86
N LEU A 83 -3.92 -5.81 2.64
CA LEU A 83 -3.34 -7.13 2.91
C LEU A 83 -4.25 -7.91 3.84
N ILE A 84 -4.82 -9.00 3.36
CA ILE A 84 -5.73 -9.87 4.11
C ILE A 84 -5.06 -11.19 4.47
N GLY A 85 -4.36 -11.82 3.55
CA GLY A 85 -3.71 -13.11 3.77
C GLY A 85 -2.20 -13.01 3.73
N LEU A 86 -1.56 -13.52 4.79
CA LEU A 86 -0.12 -13.70 4.91
C LEU A 86 0.28 -15.10 4.39
N PRO A 87 1.58 -15.35 4.12
CA PRO A 87 2.06 -16.67 3.72
C PRO A 87 1.59 -17.76 4.67
N GLY A 88 1.05 -18.87 4.13
CA GLY A 88 0.53 -19.99 4.90
C GLY A 88 -0.93 -19.88 5.35
N ASP A 89 -1.57 -18.72 5.28
CA ASP A 89 -2.95 -18.52 5.73
C ASP A 89 -3.98 -19.27 4.88
N GLU A 90 -5.04 -19.69 5.55
CA GLU A 90 -6.29 -20.16 4.93
C GLU A 90 -7.34 -19.05 5.00
N ILE A 91 -7.77 -18.56 3.84
CA ILE A 91 -8.77 -17.50 3.73
C ILE A 91 -10.07 -18.12 3.26
N LYS A 92 -11.17 -17.84 3.98
CA LYS A 92 -12.52 -18.19 3.56
C LYS A 92 -13.37 -16.93 3.50
N ILE A 93 -14.00 -16.70 2.37
CA ILE A 93 -14.94 -15.60 2.18
C ILE A 93 -16.33 -16.19 2.03
N SER A 94 -17.29 -15.72 2.79
CA SER A 94 -18.67 -16.20 2.73
C SER A 94 -19.63 -15.19 3.35
N ASN A 95 -20.72 -14.88 2.64
CA ASN A 95 -21.77 -13.94 3.08
C ASN A 95 -21.25 -12.57 3.51
N GLY A 96 -20.24 -12.05 2.78
CA GLY A 96 -19.61 -10.79 3.07
C GLY A 96 -18.56 -10.81 4.19
N ASP A 97 -18.45 -11.92 4.93
CA ASP A 97 -17.45 -12.08 5.99
C ASP A 97 -16.17 -12.73 5.46
N VAL A 98 -15.05 -12.32 6.03
CA VAL A 98 -13.74 -12.93 5.78
C VAL A 98 -13.25 -13.65 7.02
N PHE A 99 -12.85 -14.90 6.84
CA PHE A 99 -12.27 -15.74 7.88
C PHE A 99 -10.83 -16.04 7.51
N VAL A 100 -9.95 -15.97 8.48
CA VAL A 100 -8.53 -16.31 8.34
C VAL A 100 -8.19 -17.39 9.36
N ASN A 101 -7.71 -18.54 8.88
CA ASN A 101 -7.40 -19.71 9.71
C ASN A 101 -8.57 -20.17 10.60
N GLY A 102 -9.81 -19.98 10.08
CA GLY A 102 -11.05 -20.35 10.76
C GLY A 102 -11.65 -19.24 11.65
N GLU A 103 -10.94 -18.15 11.92
CA GLU A 103 -11.42 -17.03 12.72
C GLU A 103 -11.91 -15.89 11.84
N LYS A 104 -13.10 -15.35 12.16
CA LYS A 104 -13.65 -14.17 11.49
C LYS A 104 -12.79 -12.95 11.85
N ILE A 105 -12.36 -12.18 10.85
CA ILE A 105 -11.67 -10.91 11.07
C ILE A 105 -12.67 -9.76 11.12
N GLU A 106 -12.39 -8.77 11.97
CA GLU A 106 -13.15 -7.53 12.02
C GLU A 106 -12.70 -6.59 10.90
N GLU A 107 -13.66 -6.04 10.17
CA GLU A 107 -13.39 -5.24 8.97
C GLU A 107 -14.27 -3.97 8.95
N ASP A 108 -14.12 -3.14 9.97
CA ASP A 108 -14.89 -1.89 10.15
C ASP A 108 -14.74 -0.89 8.99
N TYR A 109 -13.66 -1.04 8.24
CA TYR A 109 -13.37 -0.26 7.03
C TYR A 109 -14.21 -0.67 5.81
N VAL A 110 -14.84 -1.85 5.81
CA VAL A 110 -15.70 -2.32 4.72
C VAL A 110 -17.11 -1.76 4.88
N LYS A 111 -17.52 -0.87 3.98
CA LYS A 111 -18.88 -0.30 3.97
C LYS A 111 -19.74 -0.83 2.82
N ASN A 112 -19.13 -1.19 1.70
CA ASN A 112 -19.77 -1.74 0.51
C ASN A 112 -19.39 -3.20 0.35
N ASN A 113 -20.15 -4.10 0.95
CA ASN A 113 -19.83 -5.52 0.99
C ASN A 113 -20.33 -6.29 -0.24
N ASP A 114 -19.76 -7.48 -0.46
CA ASP A 114 -20.14 -8.44 -1.49
C ASP A 114 -20.62 -9.72 -0.81
N PHE A 115 -21.95 -9.86 -0.67
CA PHE A 115 -22.57 -10.95 0.05
C PHE A 115 -22.70 -12.24 -0.77
N ASP A 116 -22.60 -12.15 -2.08
CA ASP A 116 -22.82 -13.29 -2.97
C ASP A 116 -21.54 -14.12 -3.16
N TYR A 117 -20.39 -13.53 -2.93
CA TYR A 117 -19.11 -14.21 -3.14
C TYR A 117 -18.82 -15.24 -2.06
N LYS A 118 -18.51 -16.48 -2.49
CA LYS A 118 -18.14 -17.60 -1.60
C LYS A 118 -16.99 -18.38 -2.19
N LYS A 119 -15.83 -18.36 -1.53
CA LYS A 119 -14.66 -19.14 -1.95
C LYS A 119 -13.65 -19.25 -0.81
N SER A 120 -12.82 -20.32 -0.88
CA SER A 120 -11.66 -20.48 0.02
C SER A 120 -10.37 -20.45 -0.78
N PHE A 121 -9.31 -19.96 -0.12
CA PHE A 121 -7.97 -19.80 -0.68
C PHE A 121 -6.95 -20.30 0.33
N LYS A 122 -5.87 -20.88 -0.15
CA LYS A 122 -4.67 -21.20 0.66
C LYS A 122 -3.52 -20.38 0.14
N VAL A 123 -3.03 -19.46 0.96
CA VAL A 123 -1.95 -18.54 0.57
C VAL A 123 -0.61 -19.30 0.58
N PRO A 124 0.08 -19.42 -0.56
CA PRO A 124 1.37 -20.11 -0.62
C PRO A 124 2.47 -19.35 0.13
N GLU A 125 3.55 -20.03 0.49
CA GLU A 125 4.74 -19.40 1.05
C GLU A 125 5.31 -18.31 0.12
N GLY A 126 5.73 -17.19 0.71
CA GLY A 126 6.24 -16.03 -0.01
C GLY A 126 5.21 -15.26 -0.85
N LYS A 127 3.92 -15.61 -0.71
CA LYS A 127 2.79 -14.95 -1.39
C LYS A 127 1.89 -14.25 -0.39
N PHE A 128 1.10 -13.32 -0.92
CA PHE A 128 0.19 -12.47 -0.15
C PHE A 128 -1.16 -12.39 -0.87
N PHE A 129 -2.24 -12.24 -0.09
CA PHE A 129 -3.61 -12.15 -0.60
C PHE A 129 -4.20 -10.79 -0.25
N PHE A 130 -4.76 -10.11 -1.26
CA PHE A 130 -5.21 -8.74 -1.14
C PHE A 130 -6.66 -8.54 -1.53
N LEU A 131 -7.39 -7.74 -0.76
CA LEU A 131 -8.75 -7.32 -1.08
C LEU A 131 -8.86 -5.79 -1.11
N GLY A 132 -9.79 -5.28 -1.93
CA GLY A 132 -10.19 -3.89 -1.83
C GLY A 132 -11.17 -3.67 -0.68
N ASP A 133 -11.18 -2.49 -0.08
CA ASP A 133 -12.12 -2.14 0.99
C ASP A 133 -13.55 -1.98 0.43
N ASN A 134 -13.68 -1.52 -0.82
CA ASN A 134 -14.95 -1.46 -1.56
C ASN A 134 -15.27 -2.82 -2.17
N ARG A 135 -15.69 -3.79 -1.35
CA ARG A 135 -15.86 -5.20 -1.75
C ARG A 135 -16.76 -5.40 -2.97
N SER A 136 -17.85 -4.65 -3.07
CA SER A 136 -18.80 -4.74 -4.19
C SER A 136 -18.26 -4.12 -5.49
N ASN A 137 -17.21 -3.27 -5.41
CA ASN A 137 -16.65 -2.57 -6.57
C ASN A 137 -15.10 -2.62 -6.58
N SER A 138 -14.55 -3.80 -6.35
CA SER A 138 -13.11 -4.03 -6.39
C SER A 138 -12.76 -5.21 -7.26
N ASN A 139 -11.92 -4.99 -8.28
CA ASN A 139 -11.24 -6.08 -8.96
C ASN A 139 -10.01 -6.46 -8.13
N ASP A 140 -10.11 -7.54 -7.38
CA ASP A 140 -9.07 -8.00 -6.46
C ASP A 140 -8.86 -9.52 -6.51
N ALA A 141 -8.12 -10.07 -5.55
CA ALA A 141 -7.74 -11.47 -5.53
C ALA A 141 -8.90 -12.46 -5.65
N ARG A 142 -10.14 -12.05 -5.36
CA ARG A 142 -11.34 -12.88 -5.54
C ARG A 142 -11.56 -13.27 -6.99
N TYR A 143 -11.24 -12.38 -7.92
CA TYR A 143 -11.59 -12.48 -9.34
C TYR A 143 -10.40 -12.74 -10.26
N TRP A 144 -9.16 -12.63 -9.74
CA TRP A 144 -7.96 -12.85 -10.55
C TRP A 144 -7.71 -14.34 -10.83
N LYS A 145 -7.08 -14.64 -11.96
CA LYS A 145 -6.61 -16.00 -12.26
C LYS A 145 -5.51 -16.42 -11.29
N ASN A 146 -4.62 -15.48 -10.97
CA ASN A 146 -3.56 -15.65 -10.00
C ASN A 146 -3.85 -14.78 -8.77
N PRO A 147 -4.60 -15.28 -7.77
CA PRO A 147 -5.05 -14.47 -6.63
C PRO A 147 -3.91 -14.05 -5.68
N TYR A 148 -2.71 -14.58 -5.86
CA TYR A 148 -1.61 -14.38 -4.94
C TYR A 148 -0.51 -13.51 -5.54
N ILE A 149 -0.13 -12.44 -4.83
CA ILE A 149 0.95 -11.54 -5.21
C ILE A 149 2.25 -12.01 -4.55
N SER A 150 3.33 -12.05 -5.33
CA SER A 150 4.66 -12.37 -4.80
C SER A 150 5.17 -11.25 -3.90
N GLY A 151 5.91 -11.60 -2.86
CA GLY A 151 6.62 -10.61 -2.05
C GLY A 151 7.55 -9.71 -2.88
N ASP A 152 8.12 -10.23 -3.97
CA ASP A 152 9.00 -9.45 -4.87
C ASP A 152 8.24 -8.35 -5.62
N ASP A 153 6.93 -8.50 -5.80
CA ASP A 153 6.08 -7.55 -6.50
C ASP A 153 5.53 -6.45 -5.57
N ILE A 154 5.75 -6.55 -4.26
CA ILE A 154 5.36 -5.54 -3.27
C ILE A 154 6.34 -4.37 -3.33
N GLU A 155 5.82 -3.18 -3.61
CA GLU A 155 6.60 -1.95 -3.72
C GLU A 155 6.66 -1.17 -2.40
N GLY A 156 5.51 -1.02 -1.70
CA GLY A 156 5.49 -0.24 -0.47
C GLY A 156 4.18 -0.29 0.29
N LYS A 157 4.19 0.28 1.49
CA LYS A 157 3.04 0.46 2.39
C LYS A 157 2.58 1.91 2.36
N ALA A 158 1.31 2.14 2.07
CA ALA A 158 0.69 3.46 2.17
C ALA A 158 0.68 3.91 3.63
N GLN A 159 1.04 5.17 3.87
CA GLN A 159 1.16 5.70 5.22
C GLN A 159 0.31 6.95 5.41
N LEU A 160 0.42 7.92 4.51
CA LEU A 160 -0.12 9.24 4.73
C LEU A 160 -0.83 9.75 3.48
N ARG A 161 -2.07 10.22 3.63
CA ARG A 161 -2.75 11.00 2.60
C ARG A 161 -2.22 12.42 2.65
N VAL A 162 -1.64 12.89 1.53
CA VAL A 162 -1.05 14.23 1.41
C VAL A 162 -1.91 15.17 0.58
N TYR A 163 -2.90 14.65 -0.12
CA TYR A 163 -3.90 15.42 -0.86
C TYR A 163 -5.20 14.60 -0.97
N PRO A 164 -6.39 15.22 -0.87
CA PRO A 164 -6.64 16.65 -0.62
C PRO A 164 -6.26 17.08 0.80
N PHE A 165 -5.88 18.34 0.96
CA PHE A 165 -5.43 18.86 2.27
C PHE A 165 -6.53 18.84 3.34
N SER A 166 -7.81 18.86 2.93
CA SER A 166 -8.97 18.72 3.83
C SER A 166 -9.03 17.37 4.54
N CYS A 167 -8.40 16.33 3.97
CA CYS A 167 -8.38 14.96 4.48
C CYS A 167 -6.94 14.49 4.78
N PHE A 168 -6.02 15.43 5.02
CA PHE A 168 -4.64 15.10 5.36
C PHE A 168 -4.58 14.25 6.64
N GLY A 169 -3.90 13.11 6.59
CA GLY A 169 -3.79 12.22 7.75
C GLY A 169 -3.26 10.83 7.40
N TRP A 170 -3.09 10.02 8.43
CA TRP A 170 -2.69 8.62 8.28
C TRP A 170 -3.79 7.83 7.57
N VAL A 171 -3.37 6.83 6.79
CA VAL A 171 -4.26 5.90 6.08
C VAL A 171 -4.17 4.56 6.80
N GLU A 172 -5.27 4.16 7.45
CA GLU A 172 -5.37 2.93 8.25
C GLU A 172 -6.46 2.00 7.72
#